data_b2d53c80049dffebd2bb0c10640bd964
#
_entry.id   b2d53c80049dffebd2bb0c10640bd964
#
_cell.length_a   1.000
_cell.length_b   1.000
_cell.length_c   1.000
_cell.angle_alpha   90.00
_cell.angle_beta   90.00
_cell.angle_gamma   90.00
#
_symmetry.space_group_name_H-M   'P 1'
#
loop_
_entity.id
_entity.type
_entity.pdbx_description
1 polymer ?
#
loop_
_entity_poly.entity_id
_entity_poly.type
_entity_poly.pdbx_seq_one_letter_code
_entity_poly.pdbx_strand_id
1 'polypeptide(L)'
;GQNILLTDTVGFIRKLPHHLVEAFGSTLEEAKYCDVILHVVDASDENWDKNIETVYGTLKQLKIDENSGKPVITVFNKIDRISKDDLVGVRDLRADKTLYISAATGQGLPELASAIEEILRNQKSYIRHTFAYSEAGLTGLIHKYGEIQTEEYLDDGIFIEAYVPKSILGKLGLSFDDEADF
;
A
#
# COMPACT_ATOMS: atom_id res chain seq x y z
N GLY A 1 4.00 0.54 -17.27
CA GLY A 1 3.17 0.95 -16.13
C GLY A 1 2.74 -0.26 -15.35
N GLN A 2 2.62 -0.13 -14.06
CA GLN A 2 2.18 -1.21 -13.16
C GLN A 2 0.65 -1.29 -13.18
N ASN A 3 0.08 -2.49 -13.23
CA ASN A 3 -1.36 -2.69 -13.06
C ASN A 3 -1.69 -2.66 -11.57
N ILE A 4 -2.62 -1.80 -11.17
CA ILE A 4 -3.13 -1.68 -9.80
C ILE A 4 -4.61 -2.05 -9.77
N LEU A 5 -5.01 -2.79 -8.75
CA LEU A 5 -6.42 -2.99 -8.41
C LEU A 5 -6.81 -1.98 -7.33
N LEU A 6 -7.75 -1.10 -7.65
CA LEU A 6 -8.33 -0.16 -6.68
C LEU A 6 -9.69 -0.71 -6.22
N THR A 7 -9.81 -0.99 -4.93
CA THR A 7 -11.07 -1.40 -4.31
C THR A 7 -11.64 -0.23 -3.53
N ASP A 8 -12.86 0.19 -3.87
CA ASP A 8 -13.60 1.18 -3.10
C ASP A 8 -14.33 0.50 -1.94
N THR A 9 -14.29 1.14 -0.77
CA THR A 9 -14.99 0.67 0.43
C THR A 9 -16.20 1.55 0.70
N VAL A 10 -17.17 1.03 1.44
CA VAL A 10 -18.27 1.86 1.94
C VAL A 10 -17.71 2.92 2.86
N GLY A 11 -18.04 4.20 2.61
CA GLY A 11 -17.54 5.33 3.40
C GLY A 11 -17.81 5.16 4.90
N PHE A 12 -16.82 5.52 5.73
CA PHE A 12 -16.95 5.49 7.18
C PHE A 12 -18.00 6.52 7.61
N ILE A 13 -19.16 6.02 8.04
CA ILE A 13 -20.23 6.86 8.59
C ILE A 13 -19.96 7.06 10.08
N ARG A 14 -20.00 8.33 10.55
CA ARG A 14 -19.97 8.62 11.98
C ARG A 14 -20.99 7.77 12.73
N LYS A 15 -20.56 7.01 13.75
CA LYS A 15 -21.34 6.06 14.53
C LYS A 15 -21.82 4.86 13.68
N LEU A 16 -20.88 4.07 13.14
CA LEU A 16 -21.25 2.72 12.71
C LEU A 16 -21.78 1.96 13.95
N PRO A 17 -23.05 1.55 13.96
CA PRO A 17 -23.54 0.68 15.01
C PRO A 17 -22.74 -0.63 15.01
N HIS A 18 -22.45 -1.20 16.19
CA HIS A 18 -21.62 -2.41 16.32
C HIS A 18 -22.09 -3.58 15.44
N HIS A 19 -23.40 -3.69 15.18
CA HIS A 19 -23.96 -4.72 14.30
C HIS A 19 -23.68 -4.46 12.80
N LEU A 20 -23.36 -3.22 12.40
CA LEU A 20 -22.93 -2.91 11.03
C LEU A 20 -21.43 -3.16 10.83
N VAL A 21 -20.61 -3.12 11.89
CA VAL A 21 -19.19 -3.49 11.81
C VAL A 21 -19.04 -4.95 11.38
N GLU A 22 -19.91 -5.83 11.83
CA GLU A 22 -19.94 -7.24 11.37
C GLU A 22 -20.38 -7.37 9.91
N ALA A 23 -21.36 -6.57 9.47
CA ALA A 23 -21.84 -6.57 8.08
C ALA A 23 -20.82 -5.98 7.09
N PHE A 24 -20.03 -4.99 7.53
CA PHE A 24 -18.91 -4.40 6.76
C PHE A 24 -17.61 -5.19 6.91
N GLY A 25 -17.59 -6.20 7.78
CA GLY A 25 -16.39 -7.00 8.08
C GLY A 25 -15.71 -7.54 6.82
N SER A 26 -16.49 -8.05 5.86
CA SER A 26 -15.94 -8.61 4.62
C SER A 26 -15.25 -7.56 3.75
N THR A 27 -15.84 -6.36 3.60
CA THR A 27 -15.25 -5.28 2.78
C THR A 27 -14.04 -4.66 3.47
N LEU A 28 -14.09 -4.50 4.80
CA LEU A 28 -12.96 -4.00 5.58
C LEU A 28 -11.86 -5.06 5.75
N GLU A 29 -12.19 -6.35 5.64
CA GLU A 29 -11.19 -7.42 5.64
C GLU A 29 -10.27 -7.34 4.41
N GLU A 30 -10.73 -6.82 3.28
CA GLU A 30 -9.89 -6.56 2.11
C GLU A 30 -8.74 -5.60 2.43
N ALA A 31 -8.95 -4.63 3.33
CA ALA A 31 -7.89 -3.76 3.82
C ALA A 31 -6.74 -4.51 4.51
N LYS A 32 -6.98 -5.72 5.03
CA LYS A 32 -5.92 -6.57 5.60
C LYS A 32 -4.98 -7.14 4.51
N TYR A 33 -5.47 -7.25 3.29
CA TYR A 33 -4.76 -7.90 2.20
C TYR A 33 -4.25 -6.93 1.13
N CYS A 34 -4.65 -5.64 1.19
CA CYS A 34 -4.15 -4.65 0.25
C CYS A 34 -2.67 -4.30 0.52
N ASP A 35 -1.97 -3.86 -0.51
CA ASP A 35 -0.57 -3.43 -0.41
C ASP A 35 -0.44 -2.00 0.11
N VAL A 36 -1.43 -1.14 -0.15
CA VAL A 36 -1.46 0.27 0.25
C VAL A 36 -2.88 0.67 0.64
N ILE A 37 -3.02 1.46 1.68
CA ILE A 37 -4.30 2.06 2.08
C ILE A 37 -4.34 3.50 1.59
N LEU A 38 -5.38 3.83 0.81
CA LEU A 38 -5.71 5.22 0.49
C LEU A 38 -6.81 5.70 1.43
N HIS A 39 -6.44 6.55 2.38
CA HIS A 39 -7.38 7.20 3.28
C HIS A 39 -7.84 8.52 2.68
N VAL A 40 -9.00 8.53 2.05
CA VAL A 40 -9.56 9.73 1.39
C VAL A 40 -10.37 10.53 2.38
N VAL A 41 -9.98 11.79 2.58
CA VAL A 41 -10.58 12.74 3.54
C VAL A 41 -11.17 13.94 2.78
N ASP A 42 -12.37 14.35 3.13
CA ASP A 42 -12.95 15.60 2.64
C ASP A 42 -12.27 16.79 3.35
N ALA A 43 -11.41 17.49 2.60
CA ALA A 43 -10.66 18.62 3.13
C ALA A 43 -11.57 19.81 3.52
N SER A 44 -12.79 19.90 2.97
CA SER A 44 -13.77 20.96 3.26
C SER A 44 -14.66 20.66 4.48
N ASP A 45 -14.54 19.48 5.10
CA ASP A 45 -15.25 19.15 6.33
C ASP A 45 -14.50 19.72 7.54
N GLU A 46 -15.13 20.61 8.29
CA GLU A 46 -14.56 21.21 9.51
C GLU A 46 -14.15 20.19 10.58
N ASN A 47 -14.62 18.95 10.48
CA ASN A 47 -14.29 17.86 11.40
C ASN A 47 -13.40 16.77 10.75
N TRP A 48 -12.64 17.14 9.74
CA TRP A 48 -11.74 16.20 9.05
C TRP A 48 -10.80 15.46 10.02
N ASP A 49 -10.31 16.14 11.06
CA ASP A 49 -9.44 15.58 12.10
C ASP A 49 -10.10 14.43 12.88
N LYS A 50 -11.38 14.62 13.29
CA LYS A 50 -12.16 13.58 13.98
C LYS A 50 -12.49 12.39 13.06
N ASN A 51 -12.67 12.68 11.78
CA ASN A 51 -12.91 11.62 10.79
C ASN A 51 -11.65 10.76 10.65
N ILE A 52 -10.48 11.36 10.60
CA ILE A 52 -9.18 10.65 10.59
C ILE A 52 -9.05 9.76 11.83
N GLU A 53 -9.32 10.29 13.04
CA GLU A 53 -9.28 9.50 14.28
C GLU A 53 -10.20 8.29 14.23
N THR A 54 -11.40 8.44 13.68
CA THR A 54 -12.37 7.35 13.55
C THR A 54 -11.86 6.24 12.64
N VAL A 55 -11.25 6.61 11.51
CA VAL A 55 -10.69 5.65 10.55
C VAL A 55 -9.51 4.88 11.17
N TYR A 56 -8.56 5.56 11.80
CA TYR A 56 -7.43 4.88 12.46
C TYR A 56 -7.89 3.99 13.62
N GLY A 57 -8.92 4.41 14.37
CA GLY A 57 -9.56 3.55 15.38
C GLY A 57 -10.09 2.23 14.79
N THR A 58 -10.69 2.30 13.62
CA THR A 58 -11.20 1.12 12.92
C THR A 58 -10.06 0.26 12.33
N LEU A 59 -9.06 0.89 11.71
CA LEU A 59 -7.87 0.18 11.20
C LEU A 59 -7.18 -0.60 12.33
N LYS A 60 -7.05 0.00 13.51
CA LYS A 60 -6.49 -0.67 14.69
C LYS A 60 -7.31 -1.89 15.12
N GLN A 61 -8.65 -1.83 15.07
CA GLN A 61 -9.52 -2.99 15.36
C GLN A 61 -9.28 -4.12 14.34
N LEU A 62 -8.93 -3.79 13.10
CA LEU A 62 -8.56 -4.74 12.06
C LEU A 62 -7.11 -5.24 12.18
N LYS A 63 -6.36 -4.82 13.21
CA LYS A 63 -4.93 -5.09 13.40
C LYS A 63 -4.05 -4.49 12.28
N ILE A 64 -4.51 -3.39 11.73
CA ILE A 64 -3.75 -2.56 10.80
C ILE A 64 -3.32 -1.32 11.59
N ASP A 65 -2.13 -1.37 12.14
CA ASP A 65 -1.51 -0.31 12.92
C ASP A 65 -0.08 -0.05 12.40
N GLU A 66 0.65 0.80 13.07
CA GLU A 66 2.03 1.16 12.75
C GLU A 66 2.97 -0.06 12.66
N ASN A 67 2.63 -1.18 13.34
CA ASN A 67 3.43 -2.41 13.34
C ASN A 67 3.05 -3.35 12.19
N SER A 68 1.96 -3.07 11.48
CA SER A 68 1.50 -3.91 10.37
C SER A 68 2.39 -3.82 9.14
N GLY A 69 3.27 -2.80 9.07
CA GLY A 69 4.11 -2.51 7.90
C GLY A 69 3.32 -2.10 6.66
N LYS A 70 2.03 -1.81 6.81
CA LYS A 70 1.14 -1.46 5.71
C LYS A 70 1.10 0.07 5.55
N PRO A 71 1.58 0.61 4.42
CA PRO A 71 1.60 2.06 4.22
C PRO A 71 0.20 2.64 4.06
N VAL A 72 0.03 3.83 4.64
CA VAL A 72 -1.18 4.63 4.54
C VAL A 72 -0.86 5.94 3.83
N ILE A 73 -1.56 6.23 2.73
CA ILE A 73 -1.54 7.54 2.07
C ILE A 73 -2.83 8.26 2.45
N THR A 74 -2.73 9.36 3.19
CA THR A 74 -3.89 10.23 3.43
C THR A 74 -4.02 11.24 2.30
N VAL A 75 -5.18 11.23 1.66
CA VAL A 75 -5.51 12.04 0.49
C VAL A 75 -6.62 13.01 0.88
N PHE A 76 -6.27 14.27 1.11
CA PHE A 76 -7.23 15.35 1.30
C PHE A 76 -7.83 15.75 -0.03
N ASN A 77 -9.09 15.36 -0.25
CA ASN A 77 -9.83 15.65 -1.48
C ASN A 77 -10.69 16.90 -1.31
N LYS A 78 -11.17 17.44 -2.43
CA LYS A 78 -12.02 18.63 -2.55
C LYS A 78 -11.30 19.94 -2.18
N ILE A 79 -10.00 20.03 -2.44
CA ILE A 79 -9.23 21.25 -2.20
C ILE A 79 -9.69 22.45 -3.04
N ASP A 80 -10.48 22.20 -4.08
CA ASP A 80 -11.16 23.23 -4.88
C ASP A 80 -12.22 24.02 -4.08
N ARG A 81 -12.62 23.53 -2.89
CA ARG A 81 -13.65 24.11 -2.04
C ARG A 81 -13.11 24.91 -0.86
N ILE A 82 -11.81 24.91 -0.66
CA ILE A 82 -11.16 25.58 0.48
C ILE A 82 -10.07 26.53 0.00
N SER A 83 -9.76 27.55 0.79
CA SER A 83 -8.70 28.49 0.47
C SER A 83 -7.31 27.83 0.68
N LYS A 84 -6.29 28.40 0.04
CA LYS A 84 -4.90 27.94 0.27
C LYS A 84 -4.44 28.17 1.70
N ASP A 85 -4.94 29.19 2.33
CA ASP A 85 -4.59 29.53 3.71
C ASP A 85 -5.20 28.54 4.70
N ASP A 86 -6.40 28.02 4.42
CA ASP A 86 -7.06 27.01 5.24
C ASP A 86 -6.41 25.62 5.07
N LEU A 87 -5.71 25.37 3.95
CA LEU A 87 -4.90 24.16 3.78
C LEU A 87 -3.64 24.14 4.65
N VAL A 88 -3.20 25.30 5.13
CA VAL A 88 -2.04 25.38 6.02
C VAL A 88 -2.37 24.70 7.35
N GLY A 89 -1.68 23.63 7.65
CA GLY A 89 -1.90 22.83 8.87
C GLY A 89 -2.84 21.63 8.71
N VAL A 90 -3.54 21.50 7.59
CA VAL A 90 -4.29 20.28 7.26
C VAL A 90 -3.29 19.17 6.92
N ARG A 91 -3.03 18.28 7.86
CA ARG A 91 -2.05 17.21 7.69
C ARG A 91 -2.38 16.01 8.58
N ASP A 92 -2.16 14.82 8.05
CA ASP A 92 -2.15 13.59 8.84
C ASP A 92 -0.70 13.19 9.16
N LEU A 93 -0.32 13.28 10.44
CA LEU A 93 1.03 12.97 10.91
C LEU A 93 1.31 11.47 11.06
N ARG A 94 0.28 10.63 10.97
CA ARG A 94 0.38 9.17 11.08
C ARG A 94 0.51 8.49 9.73
N ALA A 95 0.14 9.21 8.66
CA ALA A 95 0.26 8.68 7.32
C ALA A 95 1.71 8.70 6.84
N ASP A 96 2.10 7.69 6.07
CA ASP A 96 3.40 7.65 5.39
C ASP A 96 3.53 8.79 4.37
N LYS A 97 2.41 9.18 3.77
CA LYS A 97 2.35 10.31 2.84
C LYS A 97 1.01 11.04 2.95
N THR A 98 1.05 12.37 2.90
CA THR A 98 -0.15 13.22 2.83
C THR A 98 -0.17 13.95 1.50
N LEU A 99 -1.29 13.87 0.79
CA LEU A 99 -1.50 14.48 -0.52
C LEU A 99 -2.79 15.30 -0.54
N TYR A 100 -2.84 16.29 -1.44
CA TYR A 100 -3.96 17.21 -1.59
C TYR A 100 -4.44 17.17 -3.02
N ILE A 101 -5.70 16.81 -3.22
CA ILE A 101 -6.28 16.65 -4.56
C ILE A 101 -7.65 17.31 -4.68
N SER A 102 -8.04 17.56 -5.91
CA SER A 102 -9.43 17.71 -6.27
C SER A 102 -9.76 16.68 -7.35
N ALA A 103 -10.50 15.67 -6.98
CA ALA A 103 -10.98 14.67 -7.95
C ALA A 103 -11.92 15.31 -9.00
N ALA A 104 -12.60 16.42 -8.65
CA ALA A 104 -13.50 17.13 -9.55
C ALA A 104 -12.74 17.87 -10.67
N THR A 105 -11.58 18.45 -10.36
CA THR A 105 -10.78 19.24 -11.32
C THR A 105 -9.59 18.48 -11.89
N GLY A 106 -9.24 17.32 -11.31
CA GLY A 106 -8.05 16.56 -11.67
C GLY A 106 -6.76 17.05 -11.01
N GLN A 107 -6.81 18.15 -10.23
CA GLN A 107 -5.64 18.69 -9.54
C GLN A 107 -5.08 17.66 -8.53
N GLY A 108 -3.75 17.46 -8.53
CA GLY A 108 -3.05 16.55 -7.62
C GLY A 108 -3.16 15.06 -7.95
N LEU A 109 -3.94 14.66 -8.98
CA LEU A 109 -4.05 13.25 -9.36
C LEU A 109 -2.75 12.65 -9.92
N PRO A 110 -1.94 13.37 -10.72
CA PRO A 110 -0.64 12.88 -11.15
C PRO A 110 0.31 12.61 -9.98
N GLU A 111 0.31 13.49 -8.98
CA GLU A 111 1.12 13.38 -7.77
C GLU A 111 0.67 12.18 -6.93
N LEU A 112 -0.65 11.93 -6.83
CA LEU A 112 -1.20 10.74 -6.18
C LEU A 112 -0.75 9.46 -6.88
N ALA A 113 -0.85 9.41 -8.21
CA ALA A 113 -0.40 8.25 -8.99
C ALA A 113 1.10 7.97 -8.78
N SER A 114 1.93 9.00 -8.81
CA SER A 114 3.37 8.89 -8.57
C SER A 114 3.68 8.40 -7.15
N ALA A 115 2.93 8.88 -6.16
CA ALA A 115 3.11 8.47 -4.76
C ALA A 115 2.75 7.00 -4.53
N ILE A 116 1.68 6.52 -5.16
CA ILE A 116 1.30 5.10 -5.10
C ILE A 116 2.39 4.24 -5.76
N GLU A 117 2.86 4.64 -6.95
CA GLU A 117 3.91 3.91 -7.66
C GLU A 117 5.21 3.84 -6.83
N GLU A 118 5.62 4.95 -6.21
CA GLU A 118 6.79 5.01 -5.34
C GLU A 118 6.67 4.05 -4.15
N ILE A 119 5.54 4.08 -3.45
CA ILE A 119 5.30 3.22 -2.28
C ILE A 119 5.29 1.74 -2.69
N LEU A 120 4.59 1.39 -3.77
CA LEU A 120 4.55 0.01 -4.27
C LEU A 120 5.93 -0.49 -4.71
N ARG A 121 6.73 0.37 -5.33
CA ARG A 121 8.10 0.05 -5.72
C ARG A 121 8.96 -0.22 -4.48
N ASN A 122 8.85 0.61 -3.45
CA ASN A 122 9.60 0.47 -2.21
C ASN A 122 9.23 -0.77 -1.38
N GLN A 123 8.11 -1.43 -1.71
CA GLN A 123 7.72 -2.71 -1.10
C GLN A 123 8.36 -3.91 -1.78
N LYS A 124 9.03 -3.73 -2.90
CA LYS A 124 9.74 -4.78 -3.62
C LYS A 124 11.24 -4.68 -3.35
N SER A 125 11.90 -5.83 -3.33
CA SER A 125 13.34 -5.96 -3.34
C SER A 125 13.77 -6.57 -4.67
N TYR A 126 14.86 -6.08 -5.22
CA TYR A 126 15.53 -6.73 -6.33
C TYR A 126 16.38 -7.87 -5.79
N ILE A 127 16.20 -9.05 -6.36
CA ILE A 127 17.00 -10.23 -6.02
C ILE A 127 17.76 -10.69 -7.25
N ARG A 128 18.94 -11.24 -6.99
CA ARG A 128 19.78 -11.90 -7.96
C ARG A 128 20.35 -13.16 -7.31
N HIS A 129 19.77 -14.33 -7.62
CA HIS A 129 20.10 -15.56 -6.90
C HIS A 129 20.02 -16.78 -7.80
N THR A 130 20.88 -17.79 -7.54
CA THR A 130 20.80 -19.09 -8.15
C THR A 130 20.20 -20.09 -7.16
N PHE A 131 18.99 -20.55 -7.45
CA PHE A 131 18.30 -21.57 -6.65
C PHE A 131 18.73 -22.96 -7.12
N ALA A 132 19.14 -23.83 -6.21
CA ALA A 132 19.41 -25.22 -6.54
C ALA A 132 18.14 -25.89 -7.11
N TYR A 133 18.30 -26.89 -7.97
CA TYR A 133 17.15 -27.63 -8.53
C TYR A 133 16.27 -28.28 -7.47
N SER A 134 16.83 -28.63 -6.31
CA SER A 134 16.07 -29.10 -5.14
C SER A 134 15.13 -28.03 -4.54
N GLU A 135 15.39 -26.76 -4.83
CA GLU A 135 14.64 -25.59 -4.35
C GLU A 135 13.68 -25.02 -5.40
N ALA A 136 13.44 -25.75 -6.50
CA ALA A 136 12.54 -25.29 -7.57
C ALA A 136 11.12 -24.89 -7.10
N GLY A 137 10.69 -25.35 -5.92
CA GLY A 137 9.45 -24.87 -5.27
C GLY A 137 9.50 -23.39 -4.89
N LEU A 138 10.68 -22.84 -4.57
CA LEU A 138 10.87 -21.43 -4.24
C LEU A 138 10.76 -20.54 -5.47
N THR A 139 11.26 -20.98 -6.62
CA THR A 139 11.13 -20.24 -7.89
C THR A 139 9.66 -20.08 -8.27
N GLY A 140 8.79 -21.06 -7.92
CA GLY A 140 7.35 -20.97 -8.11
C GLY A 140 6.71 -19.81 -7.32
N LEU A 141 7.26 -19.42 -6.17
CA LEU A 141 6.80 -18.22 -5.44
C LEU A 141 7.19 -16.94 -6.18
N ILE A 142 8.38 -16.92 -6.80
CA ILE A 142 8.84 -15.77 -7.58
C ILE A 142 7.98 -15.62 -8.83
N HIS A 143 7.66 -16.71 -9.54
CA HIS A 143 6.73 -16.69 -10.67
C HIS A 143 5.35 -16.19 -10.30
N LYS A 144 4.89 -16.50 -9.08
CA LYS A 144 3.54 -16.12 -8.63
C LYS A 144 3.45 -14.67 -8.16
N TYR A 145 4.48 -14.16 -7.48
CA TYR A 145 4.43 -12.90 -6.75
C TYR A 145 5.46 -11.87 -7.21
N GLY A 146 6.47 -12.27 -7.95
CA GLY A 146 7.56 -11.42 -8.41
C GLY A 146 7.40 -10.96 -9.86
N GLU A 147 8.29 -10.07 -10.25
CA GLU A 147 8.48 -9.61 -11.64
C GLU A 147 9.84 -10.07 -12.11
N ILE A 148 9.88 -11.19 -12.83
CA ILE A 148 11.11 -11.80 -13.33
C ILE A 148 11.66 -10.94 -14.46
N GLN A 149 12.95 -10.60 -14.35
CA GLN A 149 13.70 -9.87 -15.36
C GLN A 149 14.52 -10.85 -16.20
N THR A 150 15.15 -11.82 -15.55
CA THR A 150 15.99 -12.84 -16.17
C THR A 150 15.75 -14.17 -15.47
N GLU A 151 15.66 -15.25 -16.23
CA GLU A 151 15.64 -16.62 -15.73
C GLU A 151 16.49 -17.50 -16.64
N GLU A 152 17.50 -18.14 -16.07
CA GLU A 152 18.44 -19.00 -16.79
C GLU A 152 18.61 -20.33 -16.07
N TYR A 153 18.60 -21.41 -16.82
CA TYR A 153 18.84 -22.78 -16.33
C TYR A 153 20.31 -23.08 -16.48
N LEU A 154 21.05 -23.12 -15.36
CA LEU A 154 22.47 -23.42 -15.30
C LEU A 154 22.69 -24.87 -14.88
N ASP A 155 23.95 -25.39 -14.99
CA ASP A 155 24.27 -26.75 -14.63
C ASP A 155 23.99 -27.05 -13.13
N ASP A 156 24.11 -26.04 -12.24
CA ASP A 156 23.99 -26.17 -10.81
C ASP A 156 22.66 -25.64 -10.25
N GLY A 157 21.80 -25.04 -11.07
CA GLY A 157 20.52 -24.51 -10.60
C GLY A 157 19.81 -23.58 -11.57
N ILE A 158 18.84 -22.85 -11.04
CA ILE A 158 18.03 -21.86 -11.76
C ILE A 158 18.43 -20.47 -11.29
N PHE A 159 19.08 -19.72 -12.16
CA PHE A 159 19.42 -18.32 -11.91
C PHE A 159 18.22 -17.43 -12.18
N ILE A 160 17.89 -16.55 -11.23
CA ILE A 160 16.77 -15.62 -11.35
C ILE A 160 17.21 -14.22 -10.94
N GLU A 161 16.90 -13.26 -11.79
CA GLU A 161 16.84 -11.84 -11.45
C GLU A 161 15.38 -11.40 -11.44
N ALA A 162 14.92 -10.84 -10.32
CA ALA A 162 13.51 -10.47 -10.17
C ALA A 162 13.31 -9.37 -9.14
N TYR A 163 12.23 -8.59 -9.30
CA TYR A 163 11.67 -7.78 -8.22
C TYR A 163 10.63 -8.62 -7.46
N VAL A 164 10.84 -8.83 -6.18
CA VAL A 164 9.94 -9.63 -5.33
C VAL A 164 9.40 -8.81 -4.17
N PRO A 165 8.16 -9.05 -3.72
CA PRO A 165 7.65 -8.43 -2.49
C PRO A 165 8.56 -8.74 -1.30
N LYS A 166 8.91 -7.73 -0.50
CA LYS A 166 9.73 -7.90 0.72
C LYS A 166 9.17 -8.95 1.67
N SER A 167 7.85 -9.12 1.68
CA SER A 167 7.14 -10.11 2.51
C SER A 167 7.46 -11.57 2.19
N ILE A 168 8.00 -11.87 1.00
CA ILE A 168 8.37 -13.24 0.63
C ILE A 168 9.87 -13.53 0.72
N LEU A 169 10.74 -12.53 0.93
CA LEU A 169 12.19 -12.72 1.01
C LEU A 169 12.59 -13.81 2.01
N GLY A 170 12.04 -13.74 3.23
CA GLY A 170 12.32 -14.77 4.24
C GLY A 170 11.86 -16.19 3.86
N LYS A 171 10.80 -16.31 3.02
CA LYS A 171 10.36 -17.60 2.49
C LYS A 171 11.29 -18.13 1.41
N LEU A 172 11.99 -17.23 0.70
CA LEU A 172 13.00 -17.56 -0.30
C LEU A 172 14.36 -17.89 0.34
N GLY A 173 14.48 -17.76 1.68
CA GLY A 173 15.75 -17.92 2.38
C GLY A 173 16.74 -16.77 2.17
N LEU A 174 16.22 -15.62 1.65
CA LEU A 174 17.01 -14.43 1.36
C LEU A 174 16.83 -13.37 2.44
N SER A 175 17.86 -12.58 2.70
CA SER A 175 17.86 -11.44 3.59
C SER A 175 17.88 -10.11 2.81
N PHE A 176 17.66 -8.99 3.51
CA PHE A 176 17.78 -7.65 2.92
C PHE A 176 19.22 -7.31 2.49
N ASP A 177 20.22 -8.02 3.04
CA ASP A 177 21.64 -7.83 2.73
C ASP A 177 22.05 -8.52 1.41
N ASP A 178 21.19 -9.38 0.86
CA ASP A 178 21.38 -10.02 -0.45
C ASP A 178 20.96 -9.10 -1.63
N GLU A 179 20.63 -7.83 -1.35
CA GLU A 179 20.46 -6.81 -2.37
C GLU A 179 21.80 -6.59 -3.07
N ALA A 180 21.84 -6.86 -4.37
CA ALA A 180 23.06 -6.71 -5.16
C ALA A 180 23.60 -5.29 -5.03
N ASP A 181 24.83 -5.16 -4.49
CA ASP A 181 25.62 -3.94 -4.59
C ASP A 181 25.71 -3.51 -6.06
N PHE A 182 25.23 -2.32 -6.36
CA PHE A 182 25.40 -1.65 -7.65
C PHE A 182 26.72 -0.92 -7.73
#